data_391020dbeabe8d7e8a6dd8066bfdb520
#
_entry.id   391020dbeabe8d7e8a6dd8066bfdb520
#
_cell.length_a   1.000
_cell.length_b   1.000
_cell.length_c   1.000
_cell.angle_alpha   90.00
_cell.angle_beta   90.00
_cell.angle_gamma   90.00
#
_symmetry.space_group_name_H-M   'P 1'
#
loop_
_entity.id
_entity.type
_entity.pdbx_description
1 polymer ?
#
loop_
_entity_poly.entity_id
_entity_poly.type
_entity_poly.pdbx_seq_one_letter_code
_entity_poly.pdbx_strand_id
1 'polypeptide(L)'
;VTRLRIGIDCRYVRIGRHDGISRFTAGIAAHLPDRHDHVLLVSDERQLASLPGGVPWERIPAPTDPGEPLVARHVNRLGLDAVFSPMQTMGSRGRRYALVLTLHDLIYYRNRTPPREFAWPLRLGWRAFHLAWWPQRLLLNGADGVVTVSGTTAGLIAEHRLTTRPVTVAYNAADPAEPRAADGGRTKSLVYMGSFMPYKNVETLAAALPLLGPDWTLHCMSRVTAADRTRLQRLAPAGALVFHDGATDDEYLAVLRSATALATASFDEGFGIPLVEAMGVGTPVVVSDVPIFREIGGDAAEYFDPSSPSAVAAAVRRLEARWDAASSASVAQVARFRWQDSAERVTQAVERAVADRSRRRRS
;
A
#
# COMPACT_ATOMS: atom_id res chain seq x y z
N VAL A 1 26.76 -7.40 -16.31
CA VAL A 1 25.62 -6.46 -16.44
C VAL A 1 26.20 -5.06 -16.51
N THR A 2 25.84 -4.28 -17.53
CA THR A 2 26.27 -2.88 -17.65
C THR A 2 25.65 -2.09 -16.48
N ARG A 3 26.45 -1.27 -15.79
CA ARG A 3 25.98 -0.40 -14.71
C ARG A 3 25.06 0.67 -15.30
N LEU A 4 23.83 0.74 -14.81
CA LEU A 4 22.80 1.69 -15.25
C LEU A 4 22.71 2.85 -14.28
N ARG A 5 22.30 4.02 -14.79
CA ARG A 5 21.93 5.18 -14.00
C ARG A 5 20.39 5.27 -13.91
N ILE A 6 19.82 4.96 -12.76
CA ILE A 6 18.39 4.77 -12.56
C ILE A 6 17.81 5.88 -11.68
N GLY A 7 16.81 6.60 -12.19
CA GLY A 7 16.03 7.55 -11.40
C GLY A 7 14.92 6.83 -10.62
N ILE A 8 14.79 7.15 -9.35
CA ILE A 8 13.71 6.68 -8.49
C ILE A 8 12.78 7.85 -8.20
N ASP A 9 11.54 7.79 -8.69
CA ASP A 9 10.55 8.86 -8.51
C ASP A 9 10.04 8.88 -7.07
N CYS A 10 10.63 9.73 -6.24
CA CYS A 10 10.30 9.91 -4.83
C CYS A 10 9.30 11.07 -4.57
N ARG A 11 8.73 11.68 -5.60
CA ARG A 11 7.81 12.83 -5.50
C ARG A 11 6.51 12.50 -4.74
N TYR A 12 6.19 11.21 -4.60
CA TYR A 12 5.02 10.74 -3.86
C TYR A 12 5.31 10.44 -2.39
N VAL A 13 6.56 10.59 -1.93
CA VAL A 13 6.89 10.50 -0.50
C VAL A 13 6.30 11.71 0.22
N ARG A 14 5.43 11.45 1.18
CA ARG A 14 4.76 12.51 1.95
C ARG A 14 5.65 13.06 3.04
N ILE A 15 5.56 14.36 3.25
CA ILE A 15 6.32 15.07 4.28
C ILE A 15 5.58 14.91 5.62
N GLY A 16 6.31 14.46 6.65
CA GLY A 16 5.83 14.36 8.02
C GLY A 16 4.87 13.21 8.33
N ARG A 17 4.50 12.41 7.34
CA ARG A 17 3.74 11.15 7.54
C ARG A 17 3.92 10.20 6.36
N HIS A 18 3.83 8.91 6.60
CA HIS A 18 3.80 7.93 5.51
C HIS A 18 2.37 7.43 5.24
N ASP A 19 2.01 7.34 3.96
CA ASP A 19 0.92 6.49 3.47
C ASP A 19 1.51 5.26 2.76
N GLY A 20 0.66 4.39 2.24
CA GLY A 20 1.11 3.15 1.58
C GLY A 20 2.06 3.39 0.40
N ILE A 21 1.83 4.42 -0.41
CA ILE A 21 2.69 4.77 -1.56
C ILE A 21 4.03 5.32 -1.07
N SER A 22 4.00 6.17 -0.05
CA SER A 22 5.18 6.73 0.57
C SER A 22 6.06 5.65 1.21
N ARG A 23 5.46 4.69 1.94
CA ARG A 23 6.17 3.53 2.52
C ARG A 23 6.77 2.62 1.43
N PHE A 24 6.00 2.31 0.39
CA PHE A 24 6.51 1.52 -0.74
C PHE A 24 7.71 2.20 -1.40
N THR A 25 7.62 3.51 -1.68
CA THR A 25 8.70 4.26 -2.32
C THR A 25 9.97 4.28 -1.46
N ALA A 26 9.83 4.61 -0.17
CA ALA A 26 10.95 4.65 0.76
C ALA A 26 11.57 3.26 0.97
N GLY A 27 10.73 2.22 1.14
CA GLY A 27 11.18 0.84 1.29
C GLY A 27 11.96 0.34 0.08
N ILE A 28 11.47 0.59 -1.15
CA ILE A 28 12.23 0.25 -2.37
C ILE A 28 13.53 1.04 -2.43
N ALA A 29 13.49 2.37 -2.23
CA ALA A 29 14.68 3.22 -2.33
C ALA A 29 15.79 2.82 -1.34
N ALA A 30 15.42 2.40 -0.12
CA ALA A 30 16.36 1.99 0.93
C ALA A 30 17.03 0.62 0.69
N HIS A 31 16.46 -0.21 -0.20
CA HIS A 31 16.93 -1.59 -0.41
C HIS A 31 17.36 -1.89 -1.86
N LEU A 32 17.58 -0.84 -2.66
CA LEU A 32 18.07 -1.02 -4.03
C LEU A 32 19.47 -1.65 -4.05
N PRO A 33 19.72 -2.63 -4.92
CA PRO A 33 21.03 -3.27 -4.99
C PRO A 33 22.10 -2.34 -5.58
N ASP A 34 23.31 -2.39 -5.04
CA ASP A 34 24.46 -1.51 -5.38
C ASP A 34 25.04 -1.70 -6.79
N ARG A 35 24.51 -2.65 -7.57
CA ARG A 35 25.00 -2.92 -8.93
C ARG A 35 24.68 -1.83 -9.96
N HIS A 36 23.87 -0.84 -9.58
CA HIS A 36 23.49 0.31 -10.40
C HIS A 36 23.68 1.63 -9.63
N ASP A 37 23.75 2.73 -10.37
CA ASP A 37 23.78 4.08 -9.80
C ASP A 37 22.35 4.61 -9.67
N HIS A 38 21.96 5.04 -8.47
CA HIS A 38 20.62 5.51 -8.18
C HIS A 38 20.60 7.03 -7.99
N VAL A 39 19.53 7.67 -8.48
CA VAL A 39 19.26 9.11 -8.30
C VAL A 39 17.83 9.26 -7.80
N LEU A 40 17.64 9.86 -6.63
CA LEU A 40 16.32 10.15 -6.09
C LEU A 40 15.74 11.38 -6.79
N LEU A 41 14.55 11.26 -7.37
CA LEU A 41 13.84 12.36 -8.01
C LEU A 41 12.79 12.89 -7.03
N VAL A 42 13.00 14.07 -6.47
CA VAL A 42 12.12 14.69 -5.47
C VAL A 42 11.48 15.97 -6.02
N SER A 43 10.35 16.39 -5.48
CA SER A 43 9.75 17.70 -5.75
C SER A 43 9.98 18.70 -4.63
N ASP A 44 10.29 18.22 -3.43
CA ASP A 44 10.57 19.03 -2.25
C ASP A 44 11.70 18.36 -1.45
N GLU A 45 12.72 19.13 -1.05
CA GLU A 45 13.87 18.60 -0.31
C GLU A 45 13.50 17.97 1.04
N ARG A 46 12.39 18.40 1.65
CA ARG A 46 11.86 17.82 2.89
C ARG A 46 11.49 16.34 2.75
N GLN A 47 11.27 15.85 1.53
CA GLN A 47 11.03 14.42 1.26
C GLN A 47 12.25 13.55 1.60
N LEU A 48 13.47 14.13 1.53
CA LEU A 48 14.72 13.42 1.82
C LEU A 48 14.81 12.93 3.26
N ALA A 49 14.09 13.56 4.20
CA ALA A 49 14.05 13.11 5.60
C ALA A 49 13.51 11.67 5.77
N SER A 50 12.77 11.15 4.79
CA SER A 50 12.18 9.81 4.79
C SER A 50 12.82 8.89 3.74
N LEU A 51 13.96 9.26 3.19
CA LEU A 51 14.66 8.54 2.13
C LEU A 51 16.09 8.19 2.58
N PRO A 52 16.75 7.18 1.95
CA PRO A 52 18.09 6.80 2.34
C PRO A 52 19.08 7.95 2.13
N GLY A 53 19.90 8.20 3.15
CA GLY A 53 20.95 9.20 3.11
C GLY A 53 22.12 8.81 2.18
N GLY A 54 22.84 9.81 1.65
CA GLY A 54 24.02 9.58 0.82
C GLY A 54 23.74 9.20 -0.64
N VAL A 55 22.48 9.02 -1.03
CA VAL A 55 22.10 8.78 -2.43
C VAL A 55 21.96 10.12 -3.16
N PRO A 56 22.59 10.31 -4.34
CA PRO A 56 22.39 11.50 -5.16
C PRO A 56 20.91 11.78 -5.43
N TRP A 57 20.52 13.04 -5.45
CA TRP A 57 19.15 13.42 -5.72
C TRP A 57 19.05 14.64 -6.66
N GLU A 58 17.91 14.76 -7.32
CA GLU A 58 17.59 15.84 -8.23
C GLU A 58 16.16 16.33 -8.00
N ARG A 59 15.99 17.65 -8.05
CA ARG A 59 14.67 18.26 -7.95
C ARG A 59 13.99 18.32 -9.31
N ILE A 60 12.76 17.77 -9.41
CA ILE A 60 11.93 17.81 -10.61
C ILE A 60 10.53 18.34 -10.28
N PRO A 61 9.73 18.78 -11.28
CA PRO A 61 8.37 19.31 -11.04
C PRO A 61 7.49 18.32 -10.24
N ALA A 62 6.60 18.86 -9.39
CA ALA A 62 5.69 18.06 -8.60
C ALA A 62 4.68 17.30 -9.49
N PRO A 63 4.16 16.14 -9.04
CA PRO A 63 3.17 15.37 -9.82
C PRO A 63 1.86 16.12 -10.07
N THR A 64 1.59 17.18 -9.31
CA THR A 64 0.40 18.03 -9.44
C THR A 64 0.63 19.27 -10.30
N ASP A 65 1.86 19.49 -10.78
CA ASP A 65 2.17 20.63 -11.64
C ASP A 65 1.48 20.46 -13.02
N PRO A 66 0.98 21.56 -13.62
CA PRO A 66 0.41 21.52 -14.96
C PRO A 66 1.38 21.00 -16.03
N GLY A 67 2.69 21.08 -15.76
CA GLY A 67 3.77 20.58 -16.62
C GLY A 67 4.02 19.07 -16.53
N GLU A 68 3.35 18.34 -15.65
CA GLU A 68 3.58 16.89 -15.45
C GLU A 68 3.53 16.05 -16.74
N PRO A 69 2.63 16.28 -17.71
CA PRO A 69 2.65 15.55 -18.98
C PRO A 69 3.96 15.69 -19.77
N LEU A 70 4.75 16.75 -19.48
CA LEU A 70 6.02 17.08 -20.14
C LEU A 70 7.23 16.85 -19.22
N VAL A 71 7.07 16.28 -18.04
CA VAL A 71 8.15 16.04 -17.05
C VAL A 71 9.32 15.26 -17.66
N ALA A 72 9.03 14.39 -18.64
CA ALA A 72 10.03 13.65 -19.37
C ALA A 72 11.11 14.53 -20.04
N ARG A 73 10.76 15.77 -20.44
CA ARG A 73 11.74 16.73 -21.01
C ARG A 73 12.77 17.17 -19.97
N HIS A 74 12.33 17.34 -18.73
CA HIS A 74 13.20 17.67 -17.61
C HIS A 74 14.12 16.51 -17.27
N VAL A 75 13.53 15.33 -17.08
CA VAL A 75 14.24 14.10 -16.72
C VAL A 75 15.25 13.67 -17.81
N ASN A 76 14.97 13.92 -19.09
CA ASN A 76 15.92 13.65 -20.18
C ASN A 76 17.27 14.36 -20.03
N ARG A 77 17.32 15.52 -19.33
CA ARG A 77 18.57 16.29 -19.11
C ARG A 77 19.47 15.65 -18.08
N LEU A 78 18.92 14.75 -17.25
CA LEU A 78 19.65 14.07 -16.19
C LEU A 78 20.50 12.90 -16.69
N GLY A 79 20.35 12.51 -17.96
CA GLY A 79 21.13 11.43 -18.56
C GLY A 79 20.88 10.05 -17.93
N LEU A 80 19.64 9.79 -17.48
CA LEU A 80 19.25 8.52 -16.88
C LEU A 80 18.98 7.47 -17.96
N ASP A 81 19.38 6.22 -17.70
CA ASP A 81 19.06 5.06 -18.53
C ASP A 81 17.61 4.61 -18.32
N ALA A 82 17.14 4.71 -17.09
CA ALA A 82 15.78 4.33 -16.70
C ALA A 82 15.24 5.18 -15.57
N VAL A 83 13.90 5.17 -15.44
CA VAL A 83 13.17 5.71 -14.28
C VAL A 83 12.17 4.67 -13.79
N PHE A 84 12.16 4.44 -12.51
CA PHE A 84 11.11 3.74 -11.79
C PHE A 84 10.20 4.76 -11.09
N SER A 85 8.90 4.69 -11.34
CA SER A 85 7.90 5.51 -10.63
C SER A 85 6.96 4.64 -9.81
N PRO A 86 6.74 4.96 -8.53
CA PRO A 86 5.81 4.24 -7.66
C PRO A 86 4.33 4.52 -8.01
N MET A 87 4.08 5.25 -9.10
CA MET A 87 2.72 5.58 -9.57
C MET A 87 2.60 5.39 -11.08
N GLN A 88 1.36 5.21 -11.55
CA GLN A 88 1.03 5.05 -12.97
C GLN A 88 0.93 6.36 -13.76
N THR A 89 1.08 7.52 -13.13
CA THR A 89 0.71 8.83 -13.69
C THR A 89 1.90 9.68 -14.15
N MET A 90 3.13 9.17 -14.09
CA MET A 90 4.30 9.93 -14.55
C MET A 90 4.24 10.20 -16.06
N GLY A 91 4.40 11.46 -16.45
CA GLY A 91 4.40 11.89 -17.85
C GLY A 91 5.53 11.24 -18.65
N SER A 92 5.16 10.58 -19.77
CA SER A 92 6.09 9.77 -20.56
C SER A 92 6.39 10.33 -21.96
N ARG A 93 5.71 11.41 -22.39
CA ARG A 93 5.81 11.94 -23.75
C ARG A 93 7.18 12.54 -24.05
N GLY A 94 7.86 11.98 -25.06
CA GLY A 94 9.18 12.44 -25.49
C GLY A 94 10.35 11.97 -24.62
N ARG A 95 10.14 10.99 -23.73
CA ARG A 95 11.20 10.40 -22.90
C ARG A 95 12.26 9.68 -23.70
N ARG A 96 13.50 9.75 -23.24
CA ARG A 96 14.64 9.07 -23.83
C ARG A 96 15.14 7.88 -23.02
N TYR A 97 14.70 7.74 -21.78
CA TYR A 97 14.99 6.66 -20.80
C TYR A 97 13.93 5.55 -20.85
N ALA A 98 14.23 4.37 -20.32
CA ALA A 98 13.24 3.35 -20.05
C ALA A 98 12.37 3.76 -18.85
N LEU A 99 11.07 3.47 -18.89
CA LEU A 99 10.13 3.85 -17.82
C LEU A 99 9.40 2.61 -17.30
N VAL A 100 9.46 2.41 -15.99
CA VAL A 100 8.67 1.40 -15.28
C VAL A 100 7.71 2.14 -14.32
N LEU A 101 6.42 1.89 -14.48
CA LEU A 101 5.35 2.49 -13.67
C LEU A 101 4.78 1.47 -12.70
N THR A 102 4.24 1.92 -11.58
CA THR A 102 3.56 1.06 -10.61
C THR A 102 2.07 1.28 -10.64
N LEU A 103 1.29 0.19 -10.65
CA LEU A 103 -0.15 0.19 -10.39
C LEU A 103 -0.40 -0.55 -9.08
N HIS A 104 -0.78 0.18 -8.04
CA HIS A 104 -1.00 -0.40 -6.71
C HIS A 104 -2.27 -1.21 -6.62
N ASP A 105 -3.38 -0.69 -7.17
CA ASP A 105 -4.69 -1.32 -7.12
C ASP A 105 -5.63 -0.80 -8.22
N LEU A 106 -6.80 -1.39 -8.26
CA LEU A 106 -7.91 -0.99 -9.13
C LEU A 106 -9.19 -0.72 -8.33
N ILE A 107 -9.04 -0.43 -7.03
CA ILE A 107 -10.14 -0.22 -6.07
C ILE A 107 -11.15 0.79 -6.61
N TYR A 108 -10.68 1.87 -7.19
CA TYR A 108 -11.53 2.96 -7.66
C TYR A 108 -12.35 2.65 -8.92
N TYR A 109 -12.02 1.59 -9.63
CA TYR A 109 -12.88 1.10 -10.72
C TYR A 109 -14.11 0.35 -10.20
N ARG A 110 -14.01 -0.26 -9.01
CA ARG A 110 -15.12 -0.93 -8.31
C ARG A 110 -15.83 0.02 -7.35
N ASN A 111 -15.06 0.80 -6.58
CA ASN A 111 -15.53 1.71 -5.54
C ASN A 111 -15.40 3.16 -6.05
N ARG A 112 -16.32 3.62 -6.88
CA ARG A 112 -16.27 4.90 -7.61
C ARG A 112 -16.58 6.12 -6.74
N THR A 113 -16.07 6.13 -5.50
CA THR A 113 -16.17 7.27 -4.58
C THR A 113 -14.86 8.06 -4.63
N PRO A 114 -14.85 9.26 -5.22
CA PRO A 114 -13.62 10.06 -5.31
C PRO A 114 -13.15 10.50 -3.93
N PRO A 115 -11.83 10.69 -3.72
CA PRO A 115 -11.28 11.24 -2.50
C PRO A 115 -12.00 12.54 -2.08
N ARG A 116 -12.23 12.68 -0.76
CA ARG A 116 -13.00 13.82 -0.23
C ARG A 116 -12.26 15.15 -0.39
N GLU A 117 -10.94 15.11 -0.47
CA GLU A 117 -10.07 16.28 -0.59
C GLU A 117 -10.13 16.94 -1.98
N PHE A 118 -10.67 16.24 -2.99
CA PHE A 118 -10.74 16.77 -4.35
C PHE A 118 -11.84 17.82 -4.51
N ALA A 119 -11.48 18.97 -5.13
CA ALA A 119 -12.45 19.95 -5.57
C ALA A 119 -13.44 19.34 -6.59
N TRP A 120 -14.66 19.90 -6.68
CA TRP A 120 -15.73 19.31 -7.48
C TRP A 120 -15.38 19.07 -8.96
N PRO A 121 -14.63 19.93 -9.67
CA PRO A 121 -14.29 19.67 -11.08
C PRO A 121 -13.34 18.46 -11.21
N LEU A 122 -12.39 18.36 -10.27
CA LEU A 122 -11.45 17.24 -10.23
C LEU A 122 -12.18 15.92 -9.91
N ARG A 123 -13.19 15.96 -9.03
CA ARG A 123 -14.04 14.79 -8.72
C ARG A 123 -14.82 14.30 -9.92
N LEU A 124 -15.29 15.21 -10.78
CA LEU A 124 -15.98 14.86 -12.03
C LEU A 124 -15.02 14.22 -13.03
N GLY A 125 -13.87 14.83 -13.27
CA GLY A 125 -12.81 14.26 -14.12
C GLY A 125 -12.32 12.90 -13.62
N TRP A 126 -12.16 12.75 -12.31
CA TRP A 126 -11.80 11.50 -11.68
C TRP A 126 -12.86 10.40 -11.90
N ARG A 127 -14.15 10.73 -11.75
CA ARG A 127 -15.24 9.79 -12.05
C ARG A 127 -15.23 9.38 -13.53
N ALA A 128 -15.07 10.34 -14.44
CA ALA A 128 -14.99 10.08 -15.87
C ALA A 128 -13.81 9.15 -16.22
N PHE A 129 -12.65 9.36 -15.60
CA PHE A 129 -11.47 8.50 -15.76
C PHE A 129 -11.78 7.04 -15.38
N HIS A 130 -12.47 6.81 -14.26
CA HIS A 130 -12.77 5.47 -13.74
C HIS A 130 -14.06 4.84 -14.31
N LEU A 131 -14.70 5.46 -15.29
CA LEU A 131 -15.82 4.85 -16.02
C LEU A 131 -15.36 3.84 -17.08
N ALA A 132 -14.13 3.98 -17.58
CA ALA A 132 -13.62 3.16 -18.66
C ALA A 132 -12.15 2.78 -18.42
N TRP A 133 -11.76 1.61 -18.92
CA TRP A 133 -10.39 1.10 -18.79
C TRP A 133 -9.39 1.72 -19.78
N TRP A 134 -9.84 2.41 -20.83
CA TRP A 134 -8.95 2.94 -21.86
C TRP A 134 -7.96 4.01 -21.35
N PRO A 135 -8.29 4.89 -20.38
CA PRO A 135 -7.29 5.84 -19.88
C PRO A 135 -6.16 5.14 -19.15
N GLN A 136 -6.50 4.12 -18.34
CA GLN A 136 -5.51 3.31 -17.65
C GLN A 136 -4.62 2.54 -18.62
N ARG A 137 -5.21 1.97 -19.69
CA ARG A 137 -4.45 1.32 -20.77
C ARG A 137 -3.48 2.27 -21.45
N LEU A 138 -3.89 3.50 -21.70
CA LEU A 138 -3.04 4.51 -22.33
C LEU A 138 -1.83 4.82 -21.43
N LEU A 139 -2.05 5.03 -20.13
CA LEU A 139 -0.99 5.31 -19.17
C LEU A 139 0.00 4.15 -19.09
N LEU A 140 -0.48 2.93 -18.83
CA LEU A 140 0.40 1.77 -18.62
C LEU A 140 1.16 1.37 -19.88
N ASN A 141 0.55 1.50 -21.09
CA ASN A 141 1.23 1.19 -22.34
C ASN A 141 2.21 2.31 -22.79
N GLY A 142 2.16 3.48 -22.17
CA GLY A 142 3.16 4.54 -22.29
C GLY A 142 4.51 4.19 -21.63
N ALA A 143 4.54 3.20 -20.74
CA ALA A 143 5.74 2.68 -20.09
C ALA A 143 6.40 1.54 -20.90
N ASP A 144 7.56 1.06 -20.44
CA ASP A 144 8.26 -0.12 -20.97
C ASP A 144 8.02 -1.36 -20.07
N GLY A 145 7.64 -1.15 -18.80
CA GLY A 145 7.28 -2.19 -17.85
C GLY A 145 6.29 -1.67 -16.80
N VAL A 146 5.59 -2.57 -16.16
CA VAL A 146 4.64 -2.27 -15.08
C VAL A 146 5.00 -3.10 -13.85
N VAL A 147 5.01 -2.46 -12.69
CA VAL A 147 5.10 -3.09 -11.37
C VAL A 147 3.73 -3.04 -10.72
N THR A 148 3.40 -4.05 -9.93
CA THR A 148 2.24 -4.05 -9.03
C THR A 148 2.61 -4.68 -7.70
N VAL A 149 1.80 -4.40 -6.66
CA VAL A 149 2.13 -4.77 -5.29
C VAL A 149 1.52 -6.10 -4.85
N SER A 150 0.78 -6.78 -5.73
CA SER A 150 0.17 -8.08 -5.42
C SER A 150 -0.09 -8.90 -6.68
N GLY A 151 -0.14 -10.23 -6.54
CA GLY A 151 -0.60 -11.15 -7.59
C GLY A 151 -2.07 -10.94 -7.92
N THR A 152 -2.89 -10.59 -6.91
CA THR A 152 -4.30 -10.22 -7.10
C THR A 152 -4.43 -9.05 -8.07
N THR A 153 -3.68 -7.96 -7.88
CA THR A 153 -3.68 -6.82 -8.81
C THR A 153 -3.12 -7.21 -10.18
N ALA A 154 -2.06 -8.04 -10.23
CA ALA A 154 -1.54 -8.56 -11.50
C ALA A 154 -2.58 -9.37 -12.27
N GLY A 155 -3.38 -10.20 -11.58
CA GLY A 155 -4.50 -10.93 -12.16
C GLY A 155 -5.56 -9.99 -12.75
N LEU A 156 -5.92 -8.92 -12.04
CA LEU A 156 -6.88 -7.91 -12.54
C LEU A 156 -6.33 -7.12 -13.74
N ILE A 157 -5.03 -6.82 -13.77
CA ILE A 157 -4.37 -6.21 -14.92
C ILE A 157 -4.51 -7.10 -16.16
N ALA A 158 -4.31 -8.41 -16.01
CA ALA A 158 -4.43 -9.38 -17.08
C ALA A 158 -5.90 -9.57 -17.52
N GLU A 159 -6.83 -9.76 -16.58
CA GLU A 159 -8.26 -9.92 -16.81
C GLU A 159 -8.83 -8.77 -17.65
N HIS A 160 -8.50 -7.54 -17.25
CA HIS A 160 -8.98 -6.34 -17.94
C HIS A 160 -8.08 -5.91 -19.10
N ARG A 161 -7.04 -6.68 -19.44
CA ARG A 161 -6.09 -6.40 -20.54
C ARG A 161 -5.58 -4.96 -20.49
N LEU A 162 -5.11 -4.52 -19.31
CA LEU A 162 -4.75 -3.12 -19.10
C LEU A 162 -3.42 -2.73 -19.74
N THR A 163 -2.54 -3.70 -19.98
CA THR A 163 -1.26 -3.45 -20.65
C THR A 163 -0.77 -4.66 -21.44
N THR A 164 0.02 -4.39 -22.46
CA THR A 164 0.82 -5.38 -23.19
C THR A 164 2.27 -5.41 -22.71
N ARG A 165 2.62 -4.59 -21.72
CA ARG A 165 3.96 -4.53 -21.15
C ARG A 165 4.17 -5.63 -20.12
N PRO A 166 5.41 -6.08 -19.90
CA PRO A 166 5.70 -7.02 -18.83
C PRO A 166 5.22 -6.48 -17.48
N VAL A 167 4.50 -7.33 -16.71
CA VAL A 167 4.03 -7.01 -15.35
C VAL A 167 4.90 -7.78 -14.35
N THR A 168 5.40 -7.08 -13.34
CA THR A 168 6.20 -7.66 -12.25
C THR A 168 5.51 -7.40 -10.93
N VAL A 169 5.38 -8.43 -10.09
CA VAL A 169 4.88 -8.28 -8.72
C VAL A 169 6.05 -7.97 -7.79
N ALA A 170 6.00 -6.83 -7.12
CA ALA A 170 6.91 -6.43 -6.04
C ALA A 170 6.05 -6.08 -4.83
N TYR A 171 5.99 -6.98 -3.87
CA TYR A 171 5.16 -6.85 -2.69
C TYR A 171 5.55 -5.64 -1.83
N ASN A 172 4.59 -5.06 -1.09
CA ASN A 172 4.94 -4.24 0.07
C ASN A 172 5.52 -5.14 1.17
N ALA A 173 6.23 -4.53 2.10
CA ALA A 173 6.68 -5.18 3.32
C ALA A 173 6.40 -4.29 4.53
N ALA A 174 6.57 -4.83 5.72
CA ALA A 174 6.66 -4.03 6.94
C ALA A 174 8.12 -3.67 7.21
N ASP A 175 8.33 -2.51 7.84
CA ASP A 175 9.63 -2.19 8.40
C ASP A 175 9.91 -3.13 9.59
N PRO A 176 11.18 -3.50 9.83
CA PRO A 176 11.54 -4.31 10.98
C PRO A 176 11.06 -3.63 12.27
N ALA A 177 10.33 -4.37 13.10
CA ALA A 177 9.85 -3.91 14.38
C ALA A 177 10.11 -4.98 15.44
N GLU A 178 10.33 -4.56 16.67
CA GLU A 178 10.48 -5.46 17.82
C GLU A 178 9.22 -6.32 17.97
N PRO A 179 9.33 -7.66 18.00
CA PRO A 179 8.21 -8.52 18.26
C PRO A 179 7.59 -8.26 19.64
N ARG A 180 6.37 -8.68 19.82
CA ARG A 180 5.71 -8.72 21.12
C ARG A 180 6.54 -9.56 22.11
N ALA A 181 6.64 -9.14 23.38
CA ALA A 181 7.22 -9.94 24.44
C ALA A 181 6.41 -11.24 24.67
N ALA A 182 7.10 -12.37 24.86
CA ALA A 182 6.44 -13.67 24.99
C ALA A 182 5.50 -13.75 26.23
N ASP A 183 5.81 -13.00 27.30
CA ASP A 183 5.04 -12.90 28.54
C ASP A 183 4.08 -11.68 28.56
N GLY A 184 4.03 -10.92 27.47
CA GLY A 184 3.20 -9.73 27.34
C GLY A 184 1.71 -10.05 27.44
N GLY A 185 1.03 -9.47 28.42
CA GLY A 185 -0.43 -9.57 28.58
C GLY A 185 -1.17 -9.14 27.30
N ARG A 186 -2.32 -9.74 27.04
CA ARG A 186 -3.16 -9.49 25.88
C ARG A 186 -4.43 -8.76 26.33
N THR A 187 -4.76 -7.66 25.66
CA THR A 187 -6.03 -6.95 25.88
C THR A 187 -7.12 -7.50 24.97
N LYS A 188 -8.36 -7.50 25.42
CA LYS A 188 -9.52 -7.79 24.56
C LYS A 188 -9.77 -6.61 23.62
N SER A 189 -8.89 -6.44 22.65
CA SER A 189 -8.96 -5.35 21.71
C SER A 189 -8.66 -5.78 20.30
N LEU A 190 -9.31 -5.09 19.36
CA LEU A 190 -9.03 -5.11 17.94
C LEU A 190 -8.38 -3.79 17.53
N VAL A 191 -7.47 -3.83 16.59
CA VAL A 191 -6.82 -2.64 16.02
C VAL A 191 -7.26 -2.47 14.57
N TYR A 192 -7.68 -1.29 14.21
CA TYR A 192 -7.96 -0.89 12.84
C TYR A 192 -7.02 0.23 12.42
N MET A 193 -6.33 0.05 11.30
CA MET A 193 -5.50 1.06 10.65
C MET A 193 -5.94 1.23 9.20
N GLY A 194 -6.37 2.44 8.83
CA GLY A 194 -6.82 2.76 7.47
C GLY A 194 -7.77 3.96 7.43
N SER A 195 -8.15 4.37 6.23
CA SER A 195 -9.13 5.44 6.03
C SER A 195 -10.55 4.95 6.33
N PHE A 196 -11.46 5.91 6.55
CA PHE A 196 -12.89 5.62 6.78
C PHE A 196 -13.72 5.74 5.49
N MET A 197 -13.10 5.38 4.35
CA MET A 197 -13.83 5.30 3.07
C MET A 197 -14.83 4.14 3.09
N PRO A 198 -15.97 4.22 2.39
CA PRO A 198 -17.03 3.20 2.46
C PRO A 198 -16.55 1.76 2.17
N TYR A 199 -15.61 1.58 1.25
CA TYR A 199 -15.08 0.25 0.93
C TYR A 199 -14.22 -0.37 2.04
N LYS A 200 -13.76 0.44 3.01
CA LYS A 200 -13.04 -0.04 4.20
C LYS A 200 -13.96 -0.67 5.26
N ASN A 201 -15.26 -0.36 5.18
CA ASN A 201 -16.34 -1.03 5.92
C ASN A 201 -16.06 -1.18 7.43
N VAL A 202 -15.55 -0.13 8.05
CA VAL A 202 -15.25 -0.10 9.50
C VAL A 202 -16.49 -0.28 10.33
N GLU A 203 -17.65 0.04 9.77
CA GLU A 203 -18.98 -0.15 10.35
C GLU A 203 -19.23 -1.60 10.78
N THR A 204 -18.83 -2.57 9.98
CA THR A 204 -19.00 -3.99 10.30
C THR A 204 -18.15 -4.39 11.51
N LEU A 205 -16.94 -3.83 11.67
CA LEU A 205 -16.12 -4.06 12.86
C LEU A 205 -16.77 -3.43 14.11
N ALA A 206 -17.27 -2.18 14.00
CA ALA A 206 -17.95 -1.51 15.11
C ALA A 206 -19.21 -2.27 15.53
N ALA A 207 -20.02 -2.73 14.56
CA ALA A 207 -21.24 -3.51 14.81
C ALA A 207 -20.98 -4.91 15.37
N ALA A 208 -19.77 -5.43 15.27
CA ALA A 208 -19.38 -6.72 15.85
C ALA A 208 -19.07 -6.63 17.36
N LEU A 209 -18.72 -5.44 17.89
CA LEU A 209 -18.32 -5.26 19.30
C LEU A 209 -19.38 -5.71 20.31
N PRO A 210 -20.69 -5.39 20.15
CA PRO A 210 -21.73 -5.88 21.04
C PRO A 210 -21.79 -7.42 21.09
N LEU A 211 -21.43 -8.09 19.99
CA LEU A 211 -21.45 -9.54 19.88
C LEU A 211 -20.22 -10.21 20.53
N LEU A 212 -19.12 -9.46 20.69
CA LEU A 212 -17.91 -9.92 21.36
C LEU A 212 -18.02 -9.85 22.89
N GLY A 213 -18.76 -8.85 23.40
CA GLY A 213 -18.98 -8.64 24.83
C GLY A 213 -18.47 -7.28 25.32
N PRO A 214 -18.80 -6.90 26.57
CA PRO A 214 -18.59 -5.55 27.08
C PRO A 214 -17.12 -5.15 27.27
N ASP A 215 -16.22 -6.13 27.40
CA ASP A 215 -14.79 -5.86 27.63
C ASP A 215 -14.02 -5.58 26.33
N TRP A 216 -14.66 -5.74 25.17
CA TRP A 216 -13.99 -5.59 23.88
C TRP A 216 -13.95 -4.16 23.40
N THR A 217 -12.79 -3.73 22.91
CA THR A 217 -12.58 -2.42 22.30
C THR A 217 -12.06 -2.52 20.86
N LEU A 218 -12.37 -1.52 20.05
CA LEU A 218 -11.77 -1.31 18.73
C LEU A 218 -10.98 -0.01 18.73
N HIS A 219 -9.67 -0.13 18.56
CA HIS A 219 -8.75 0.98 18.44
C HIS A 219 -8.67 1.44 16.98
N CYS A 220 -9.17 2.63 16.68
CA CYS A 220 -9.09 3.27 15.37
C CYS A 220 -7.88 4.20 15.34
N MET A 221 -6.81 3.80 14.69
CA MET A 221 -5.49 4.47 14.77
C MET A 221 -5.42 5.72 13.88
N SER A 222 -6.11 5.71 12.74
CA SER A 222 -6.09 6.80 11.76
C SER A 222 -6.96 7.99 12.18
N ARG A 223 -6.68 9.15 11.58
CA ARG A 223 -7.53 10.35 11.76
C ARG A 223 -8.95 10.09 11.33
N VAL A 224 -9.90 10.49 12.17
CA VAL A 224 -11.33 10.29 11.95
C VAL A 224 -12.05 11.64 11.86
N THR A 225 -12.99 11.79 10.92
CA THR A 225 -13.85 12.98 10.87
C THR A 225 -14.95 12.89 11.95
N ALA A 226 -15.48 14.05 12.38
CA ALA A 226 -16.59 14.07 13.35
C ALA A 226 -17.80 13.25 12.84
N ALA A 227 -18.08 13.29 11.53
CA ALA A 227 -19.16 12.54 10.92
C ALA A 227 -18.93 11.02 10.98
N ASP A 228 -17.70 10.57 10.66
CA ASP A 228 -17.35 9.15 10.72
C ASP A 228 -17.36 8.65 12.18
N ARG A 229 -16.84 9.44 13.12
CA ARG A 229 -16.89 9.15 14.56
C ARG A 229 -18.32 8.94 15.04
N THR A 230 -19.21 9.90 14.76
CA THR A 230 -20.63 9.81 15.12
C THR A 230 -21.31 8.60 14.51
N ARG A 231 -20.99 8.30 13.24
CA ARG A 231 -21.55 7.13 12.54
C ARG A 231 -21.16 5.82 13.21
N LEU A 232 -19.87 5.65 13.54
CA LEU A 232 -19.37 4.43 14.18
C LEU A 232 -19.87 4.28 15.62
N GLN A 233 -19.94 5.37 16.39
CA GLN A 233 -20.42 5.36 17.78
C GLN A 233 -21.89 4.92 17.91
N ARG A 234 -22.70 5.05 16.85
CA ARG A 234 -24.09 4.54 16.84
C ARG A 234 -24.16 3.01 16.70
N LEU A 235 -23.10 2.35 16.29
CA LEU A 235 -23.05 0.91 16.01
C LEU A 235 -22.41 0.11 17.14
N ALA A 236 -21.66 0.77 18.03
CA ALA A 236 -20.90 0.13 19.09
C ALA A 236 -21.38 0.59 20.47
N PRO A 237 -21.17 -0.23 21.52
CA PRO A 237 -21.43 0.19 22.89
C PRO A 237 -20.63 1.43 23.28
N ALA A 238 -21.15 2.21 24.22
CA ALA A 238 -20.43 3.37 24.75
C ALA A 238 -19.08 2.94 25.34
N GLY A 239 -18.01 3.65 24.95
CA GLY A 239 -16.65 3.33 25.39
C GLY A 239 -15.93 2.20 24.62
N ALA A 240 -16.63 1.43 23.78
CA ALA A 240 -16.01 0.35 23.02
C ALA A 240 -15.15 0.81 21.81
N LEU A 241 -15.26 2.07 21.39
CA LEU A 241 -14.45 2.65 20.32
C LEU A 241 -13.41 3.63 20.90
N VAL A 242 -12.14 3.37 20.63
CA VAL A 242 -11.02 4.22 21.01
C VAL A 242 -10.44 4.85 19.75
N PHE A 243 -10.52 6.18 19.63
CA PHE A 243 -10.01 6.92 18.48
C PHE A 243 -8.71 7.63 18.83
N HIS A 244 -7.63 7.28 18.14
CA HIS A 244 -6.29 7.85 18.34
C HIS A 244 -6.05 9.12 17.49
N ASP A 245 -6.93 9.40 16.51
CA ASP A 245 -6.89 10.59 15.65
C ASP A 245 -5.58 10.82 14.89
N GLY A 246 -4.92 9.75 14.50
CA GLY A 246 -3.64 9.75 13.79
C GLY A 246 -2.49 9.46 14.73
N ALA A 247 -2.45 8.24 15.25
CA ALA A 247 -1.35 7.72 16.06
C ALA A 247 -0.01 7.85 15.35
N THR A 248 1.05 8.04 16.11
CA THR A 248 2.43 7.85 15.65
C THR A 248 2.71 6.38 15.36
N ASP A 249 3.78 6.08 14.61
CA ASP A 249 4.15 4.68 14.34
C ASP A 249 4.47 3.93 15.65
N ASP A 250 5.11 4.58 16.63
CA ASP A 250 5.43 3.98 17.94
C ASP A 250 4.15 3.67 18.74
N GLU A 251 3.18 4.61 18.78
CA GLU A 251 1.88 4.38 19.43
C GLU A 251 1.11 3.25 18.74
N TYR A 252 1.11 3.22 17.41
CA TYR A 252 0.46 2.15 16.65
C TYR A 252 1.07 0.78 16.95
N LEU A 253 2.40 0.66 16.91
CA LEU A 253 3.09 -0.58 17.22
C LEU A 253 2.89 -1.01 18.68
N ALA A 254 2.84 -0.07 19.63
CA ALA A 254 2.57 -0.38 21.03
C ALA A 254 1.15 -0.97 21.21
N VAL A 255 0.14 -0.36 20.56
CA VAL A 255 -1.24 -0.87 20.59
C VAL A 255 -1.33 -2.23 19.90
N LEU A 256 -0.69 -2.42 18.75
CA LEU A 256 -0.63 -3.73 18.07
C LEU A 256 -0.08 -4.81 18.97
N ARG A 257 1.05 -4.56 19.64
CA ARG A 257 1.70 -5.53 20.53
C ARG A 257 0.83 -5.94 21.72
N SER A 258 -0.08 -5.11 22.17
CA SER A 258 -1.00 -5.42 23.29
C SER A 258 -2.33 -6.02 22.85
N ALA A 259 -2.73 -5.84 21.61
CA ALA A 259 -4.03 -6.24 21.09
C ALA A 259 -4.18 -7.76 20.90
N THR A 260 -5.43 -8.22 20.84
CA THR A 260 -5.77 -9.58 20.41
C THR A 260 -5.53 -9.76 18.92
N ALA A 261 -5.92 -8.81 18.08
CA ALA A 261 -5.74 -8.87 16.63
C ALA A 261 -5.78 -7.51 15.96
N LEU A 262 -5.14 -7.40 14.80
CA LEU A 262 -5.53 -6.40 13.81
C LEU A 262 -6.76 -6.90 13.06
N ALA A 263 -7.75 -6.04 12.88
CA ALA A 263 -8.99 -6.36 12.19
C ALA A 263 -9.25 -5.41 11.01
N THR A 264 -9.65 -5.96 9.86
CA THR A 264 -10.11 -5.16 8.72
C THR A 264 -11.25 -5.84 7.98
N ALA A 265 -12.32 -5.08 7.73
CA ALA A 265 -13.51 -5.54 7.03
C ALA A 265 -13.60 -4.98 5.60
N SER A 266 -12.47 -4.56 5.01
CA SER A 266 -12.42 -3.99 3.67
C SER A 266 -13.00 -4.93 2.62
N PHE A 267 -13.83 -4.40 1.71
CA PHE A 267 -14.34 -5.14 0.55
C PHE A 267 -13.28 -5.29 -0.56
N ASP A 268 -12.28 -4.40 -0.57
CA ASP A 268 -11.24 -4.37 -1.60
C ASP A 268 -9.97 -3.71 -1.05
N GLU A 269 -8.78 -4.21 -1.50
CA GLU A 269 -7.48 -3.69 -1.13
C GLU A 269 -6.46 -3.93 -2.23
N GLY A 270 -5.39 -3.10 -2.25
CA GLY A 270 -4.25 -3.34 -3.14
C GLY A 270 -3.24 -4.32 -2.56
N PHE A 271 -3.03 -4.28 -1.22
CA PHE A 271 -2.10 -5.14 -0.50
C PHE A 271 -2.53 -5.37 0.96
N GLY A 272 -2.65 -4.30 1.75
CA GLY A 272 -2.93 -4.38 3.18
C GLY A 272 -1.65 -4.31 4.03
N ILE A 273 -0.89 -3.22 3.90
CA ILE A 273 0.33 -3.01 4.72
C ILE A 273 0.07 -3.24 6.22
N PRO A 274 -1.03 -2.79 6.82
CA PRO A 274 -1.30 -3.06 8.24
C PRO A 274 -1.30 -4.55 8.62
N LEU A 275 -1.65 -5.46 7.69
CA LEU A 275 -1.61 -6.90 7.96
C LEU A 275 -0.17 -7.36 8.20
N VAL A 276 0.76 -6.97 7.31
CA VAL A 276 2.16 -7.40 7.44
C VAL A 276 2.84 -6.71 8.62
N GLU A 277 2.44 -5.49 8.98
CA GLU A 277 2.91 -4.80 10.19
C GLU A 277 2.46 -5.55 11.46
N ALA A 278 1.18 -5.92 11.56
CA ALA A 278 0.66 -6.68 12.68
C ALA A 278 1.31 -8.06 12.79
N MET A 279 1.39 -8.79 11.67
CA MET A 279 2.03 -10.10 11.62
C MET A 279 3.52 -10.02 11.99
N GLY A 280 4.20 -8.92 11.61
CA GLY A 280 5.62 -8.69 11.91
C GLY A 280 5.92 -8.54 13.40
N VAL A 281 4.99 -7.98 14.18
CA VAL A 281 5.11 -7.90 15.64
C VAL A 281 4.49 -9.09 16.36
N GLY A 282 4.03 -10.12 15.63
CA GLY A 282 3.42 -11.32 16.19
C GLY A 282 1.95 -11.13 16.60
N THR A 283 1.29 -10.08 16.12
CA THR A 283 -0.15 -9.87 16.34
C THR A 283 -0.93 -10.51 15.20
N PRO A 284 -1.80 -11.50 15.47
CA PRO A 284 -2.60 -12.15 14.46
C PRO A 284 -3.58 -11.20 13.76
N VAL A 285 -4.11 -11.62 12.63
CA VAL A 285 -5.02 -10.81 11.83
C VAL A 285 -6.37 -11.49 11.61
N VAL A 286 -7.44 -10.71 11.70
CA VAL A 286 -8.83 -11.12 11.44
C VAL A 286 -9.34 -10.23 10.30
N VAL A 287 -9.59 -10.81 9.12
CA VAL A 287 -9.74 -10.04 7.89
C VAL A 287 -10.88 -10.55 7.02
N SER A 288 -11.40 -9.69 6.15
CA SER A 288 -12.38 -10.07 5.15
C SER A 288 -11.90 -11.24 4.29
N ASP A 289 -12.81 -12.12 3.93
CA ASP A 289 -12.56 -13.20 2.99
C ASP A 289 -12.58 -12.68 1.55
N VAL A 290 -11.50 -12.00 1.16
CA VAL A 290 -11.30 -11.44 -0.18
C VAL A 290 -9.95 -11.90 -0.75
N PRO A 291 -9.81 -11.99 -2.09
CA PRO A 291 -8.62 -12.58 -2.73
C PRO A 291 -7.29 -12.01 -2.24
N ILE A 292 -7.20 -10.68 -2.09
CA ILE A 292 -5.96 -10.03 -1.65
C ILE A 292 -5.58 -10.42 -0.22
N PHE A 293 -6.52 -10.52 0.70
CA PHE A 293 -6.20 -10.92 2.07
C PHE A 293 -5.87 -12.41 2.17
N ARG A 294 -6.46 -13.26 1.30
CA ARG A 294 -6.03 -14.65 1.13
C ARG A 294 -4.59 -14.74 0.63
N GLU A 295 -4.19 -13.90 -0.30
CA GLU A 295 -2.82 -13.86 -0.83
C GLU A 295 -1.80 -13.45 0.26
N ILE A 296 -2.13 -12.42 1.05
CA ILE A 296 -1.21 -11.85 2.05
C ILE A 296 -1.24 -12.64 3.35
N GLY A 297 -2.42 -12.94 3.88
CA GLY A 297 -2.60 -13.62 5.16
C GLY A 297 -2.34 -15.13 5.12
N GLY A 298 -2.57 -15.76 3.97
CA GLY A 298 -2.42 -17.21 3.83
C GLY A 298 -3.20 -17.98 4.91
N ASP A 299 -2.60 -19.02 5.47
CA ASP A 299 -3.18 -19.82 6.55
C ASP A 299 -2.99 -19.20 7.95
N ALA A 300 -2.24 -18.10 8.03
CA ALA A 300 -2.00 -17.39 9.29
C ALA A 300 -3.15 -16.48 9.72
N ALA A 301 -4.04 -16.08 8.80
CA ALA A 301 -5.16 -15.18 9.08
C ALA A 301 -6.46 -15.93 9.41
N GLU A 302 -7.33 -15.30 10.20
CA GLU A 302 -8.74 -15.67 10.32
C GLU A 302 -9.58 -14.86 9.35
N TYR A 303 -10.45 -15.55 8.60
CA TYR A 303 -11.27 -14.95 7.55
C TYR A 303 -12.74 -14.90 7.93
N PHE A 304 -13.43 -13.83 7.49
CA PHE A 304 -14.85 -13.64 7.69
C PHE A 304 -15.53 -12.98 6.48
N ASP A 305 -16.84 -13.19 6.36
CA ASP A 305 -17.68 -12.44 5.42
C ASP A 305 -17.74 -10.95 5.85
N PRO A 306 -17.22 -10.01 5.04
CA PRO A 306 -17.19 -8.60 5.38
C PRO A 306 -18.58 -7.95 5.52
N SER A 307 -19.64 -8.59 5.05
CA SER A 307 -21.01 -8.09 5.20
C SER A 307 -21.67 -8.49 6.53
N SER A 308 -21.00 -9.31 7.37
CA SER A 308 -21.60 -9.93 8.55
C SER A 308 -20.83 -9.59 9.84
N PRO A 309 -21.38 -8.73 10.74
CA PRO A 309 -20.80 -8.49 12.06
C PRO A 309 -20.69 -9.78 12.92
N SER A 310 -21.64 -10.69 12.79
CA SER A 310 -21.58 -11.99 13.50
C SER A 310 -20.46 -12.88 13.00
N ALA A 311 -20.12 -12.83 11.70
CA ALA A 311 -18.98 -13.54 11.15
C ALA A 311 -17.65 -12.98 11.69
N VAL A 312 -17.54 -11.65 11.86
CA VAL A 312 -16.40 -11.01 12.55
C VAL A 312 -16.25 -11.55 13.96
N ALA A 313 -17.31 -11.52 14.76
CA ALA A 313 -17.27 -12.00 16.13
C ALA A 313 -16.91 -13.50 16.21
N ALA A 314 -17.43 -14.31 15.30
CA ALA A 314 -17.09 -15.73 15.22
C ALA A 314 -15.61 -15.95 14.87
N ALA A 315 -15.06 -15.17 13.91
CA ALA A 315 -13.65 -15.25 13.54
C ALA A 315 -12.73 -14.85 14.69
N VAL A 316 -13.06 -13.77 15.43
CA VAL A 316 -12.31 -13.37 16.62
C VAL A 316 -12.29 -14.49 17.68
N ARG A 317 -13.42 -15.14 17.95
CA ARG A 317 -13.48 -16.26 18.91
C ARG A 317 -12.67 -17.46 18.46
N ARG A 318 -12.69 -17.80 17.15
CA ARG A 318 -11.83 -18.87 16.62
C ARG A 318 -10.35 -18.53 16.79
N LEU A 319 -9.98 -17.27 16.54
CA LEU A 319 -8.63 -16.78 16.77
C LEU A 319 -8.23 -16.94 18.23
N GLU A 320 -9.06 -16.47 19.17
CA GLU A 320 -8.76 -16.55 20.62
C GLU A 320 -8.45 -17.99 21.07
N ALA A 321 -9.18 -18.98 20.55
CA ALA A 321 -8.99 -20.38 20.88
C ALA A 321 -7.64 -20.97 20.42
N ARG A 322 -6.96 -20.34 19.45
CA ARG A 322 -5.68 -20.78 18.89
C ARG A 322 -4.63 -19.66 18.82
N TRP A 323 -4.75 -18.67 19.65
CA TRP A 323 -4.03 -17.40 19.52
C TRP A 323 -2.50 -17.58 19.40
N ASP A 324 -1.87 -18.39 20.25
CA ASP A 324 -0.41 -18.58 20.24
C ASP A 324 0.07 -19.23 18.93
N ALA A 325 -0.69 -20.21 18.43
CA ALA A 325 -0.41 -20.82 17.14
C ALA A 325 -0.59 -19.80 15.98
N ALA A 326 -1.62 -18.96 16.05
CA ALA A 326 -1.87 -17.92 15.05
C ALA A 326 -0.80 -16.81 15.08
N SER A 327 -0.31 -16.43 16.28
CA SER A 327 0.81 -15.49 16.44
C SER A 327 2.08 -16.04 15.80
N SER A 328 2.44 -17.29 16.09
CA SER A 328 3.61 -17.94 15.50
C SER A 328 3.49 -18.08 13.97
N ALA A 329 2.30 -18.45 13.47
CA ALA A 329 2.02 -18.51 12.04
C ALA A 329 2.12 -17.14 11.36
N SER A 330 1.70 -16.08 12.04
CA SER A 330 1.80 -14.69 11.53
C SER A 330 3.25 -14.28 11.30
N VAL A 331 4.14 -14.54 12.26
CA VAL A 331 5.59 -14.26 12.13
C VAL A 331 6.21 -15.08 10.99
N ALA A 332 5.83 -16.34 10.83
CA ALA A 332 6.31 -17.17 9.72
C ALA A 332 5.79 -16.65 8.36
N GLN A 333 4.53 -16.22 8.28
CA GLN A 333 3.92 -15.73 7.05
C GLN A 333 4.55 -14.41 6.57
N VAL A 334 4.83 -13.46 7.49
CA VAL A 334 5.37 -12.14 7.13
C VAL A 334 6.79 -12.23 6.55
N ALA A 335 7.55 -13.28 6.87
CA ALA A 335 8.89 -13.49 6.33
C ALA A 335 8.94 -13.59 4.78
N ARG A 336 7.79 -13.80 4.13
CA ARG A 336 7.63 -13.79 2.67
C ARG A 336 7.66 -12.39 2.06
N PHE A 337 7.48 -11.35 2.87
CA PHE A 337 7.35 -9.97 2.42
C PHE A 337 8.53 -9.14 2.90
N ARG A 338 9.54 -8.99 2.05
CA ARG A 338 10.79 -8.32 2.36
C ARG A 338 11.09 -7.22 1.35
N TRP A 339 11.49 -6.05 1.83
CA TRP A 339 11.86 -4.92 0.98
C TRP A 339 12.99 -5.27 0.02
N GLN A 340 13.98 -6.06 0.47
CA GLN A 340 15.10 -6.52 -0.37
C GLN A 340 14.62 -7.29 -1.60
N ASP A 341 13.67 -8.22 -1.42
CA ASP A 341 13.14 -9.03 -2.50
C ASP A 341 12.31 -8.17 -3.48
N SER A 342 11.58 -7.20 -2.96
CA SER A 342 10.78 -6.27 -3.76
C SER A 342 11.66 -5.29 -4.55
N ALA A 343 12.70 -4.73 -3.93
CA ALA A 343 13.67 -3.88 -4.60
C ALA A 343 14.43 -4.63 -5.70
N GLU A 344 14.81 -5.90 -5.45
CA GLU A 344 15.42 -6.75 -6.48
C GLU A 344 14.48 -6.98 -7.66
N ARG A 345 13.20 -7.27 -7.42
CA ARG A 345 12.19 -7.45 -8.48
C ARG A 345 11.96 -6.16 -9.29
N VAL A 346 11.92 -5.00 -8.62
CA VAL A 346 11.85 -3.69 -9.28
C VAL A 346 13.08 -3.46 -10.15
N THR A 347 14.27 -3.73 -9.63
CA THR A 347 15.54 -3.59 -10.38
C THR A 347 15.55 -4.48 -11.62
N GLN A 348 15.15 -5.75 -11.51
CA GLN A 348 15.04 -6.66 -12.65
C GLN A 348 13.98 -6.20 -13.67
N ALA A 349 12.89 -5.58 -13.23
CA ALA A 349 11.91 -4.99 -14.14
C ALA A 349 12.50 -3.82 -14.92
N VAL A 350 13.30 -2.97 -14.26
CA VAL A 350 14.02 -1.85 -14.89
C VAL A 350 15.06 -2.36 -15.90
N GLU A 351 15.87 -3.35 -15.53
CA GLU A 351 16.88 -3.96 -16.42
C GLU A 351 16.24 -4.52 -17.70
N ARG A 352 15.12 -5.25 -17.54
CA ARG A 352 14.34 -5.76 -18.69
C ARG A 352 13.81 -4.63 -19.56
N ALA A 353 13.27 -3.58 -18.97
CA ALA A 353 12.72 -2.43 -19.69
C ALA A 353 13.82 -1.73 -20.54
N VAL A 354 15.03 -1.57 -19.99
CA VAL A 354 16.19 -1.01 -20.73
C VAL A 354 16.59 -1.92 -21.90
N ALA A 355 16.71 -3.23 -21.65
CA ALA A 355 17.10 -4.18 -22.69
C ALA A 355 16.07 -4.25 -23.84
N ASP A 356 14.78 -4.28 -23.53
CA ASP A 356 13.71 -4.33 -24.53
C ASP A 356 13.63 -3.03 -25.34
N ARG A 357 13.82 -1.88 -24.69
CA ARG A 357 13.85 -0.58 -25.37
C ARG A 357 15.04 -0.47 -26.32
N SER A 358 16.21 -0.98 -25.92
CA SER A 358 17.40 -0.99 -26.74
C SER A 358 17.24 -1.88 -28.00
N ARG A 359 16.57 -3.03 -27.85
CA ARG A 359 16.22 -3.92 -28.97
C ARG A 359 15.31 -3.24 -30.01
N ARG A 360 14.22 -2.58 -29.52
CA ARG A 360 13.27 -1.86 -30.39
C ARG A 360 13.84 -0.66 -31.11
N ARG A 361 14.98 -0.10 -30.68
CA ARG A 361 15.65 1.02 -31.36
C ARG A 361 16.60 0.54 -32.45
N ARG A 362 17.01 -0.75 -32.43
CA ARG A 362 17.91 -1.37 -33.42
C ARG A 362 17.15 -2.09 -34.53
N SER A 363 15.87 -2.45 -34.30
CA SER A 363 14.93 -2.98 -35.31
C SER A 363 14.16 -1.83 -35.99
#